data_b73d34bbd9ae0975a522644bcc4f77a6
#
_entry.id   b73d34bbd9ae0975a522644bcc4f77a6
#
_cell.length_a   1.000
_cell.length_b   1.000
_cell.length_c   1.000
_cell.angle_alpha   90.00
_cell.angle_beta   90.00
_cell.angle_gamma   90.00
#
_symmetry.space_group_name_H-M   'P 1'
#
loop_
_entity.id
_entity.type
_entity.pdbx_description
1 polymer ?
#
loop_
_entity_poly.entity_id
_entity_poly.type
_entity_poly.pdbx_seq_one_letter_code
_entity_poly.pdbx_strand_id
1 'polypeptide(L)'
;MLLTTKYVDGLPLHRFEAVLSRHGIEIPRQTLARWIIQCGEHLQPLLNLMRDRLLESPVIHCDETRVQVLKDPDQDPTSQSWMWVQASGPPDRKVVLFDYTSSRAQDVPLRLLESYRGYVMTDDYAGYNALALQPGVGRLACMAHARRKFIEAQKVQPKGKTGRADIALTMINKLYGIERELKDGSDEQRFIGRQEKSLPILAQLKSWLDKTQSQVTPQSVLGKAVNYLANNWSRLERYTEAGFLPIDNNAAERAIKPFVTTRSLCTSF
;
A
#
# COMPACT_ATOMS: atom_id res chain seq x y z
N MET A 1 -24.93 -9.01 -12.56
CA MET A 1 -24.29 -10.27 -13.00
C MET A 1 -22.99 -10.04 -13.75
N LEU A 2 -22.93 -9.37 -14.92
CA LEU A 2 -21.69 -9.22 -15.74
C LEU A 2 -20.49 -8.66 -14.98
N LEU A 3 -20.63 -7.51 -14.28
CA LEU A 3 -19.55 -6.90 -13.52
C LEU A 3 -19.09 -7.81 -12.37
N THR A 4 -20.03 -8.44 -11.64
CA THR A 4 -19.71 -9.38 -10.56
C THR A 4 -18.89 -10.54 -11.09
N THR A 5 -19.38 -11.20 -12.15
CA THR A 5 -18.69 -12.33 -12.78
C THR A 5 -17.28 -11.98 -13.25
N LYS A 6 -17.10 -10.78 -13.84
CA LYS A 6 -15.77 -10.37 -14.31
C LYS A 6 -14.83 -9.96 -13.20
N TYR A 7 -15.28 -9.15 -12.23
CA TYR A 7 -14.39 -8.47 -11.29
C TYR A 7 -14.35 -9.10 -9.90
N VAL A 8 -15.43 -9.80 -9.48
CA VAL A 8 -15.48 -10.51 -8.18
C VAL A 8 -15.09 -11.97 -8.39
N ASP A 9 -15.70 -12.63 -9.38
CA ASP A 9 -15.44 -14.05 -9.66
C ASP A 9 -14.19 -14.27 -10.52
N GLY A 10 -13.65 -13.19 -11.11
CA GLY A 10 -12.44 -13.23 -11.94
C GLY A 10 -12.60 -13.98 -13.25
N LEU A 11 -13.83 -14.17 -13.76
CA LEU A 11 -14.08 -14.94 -14.96
C LEU A 11 -13.80 -14.10 -16.24
N PRO A 12 -12.87 -14.51 -17.12
CA PRO A 12 -12.62 -13.83 -18.39
C PRO A 12 -13.85 -13.82 -19.29
N LEU A 13 -14.04 -12.75 -20.09
CA LEU A 13 -15.25 -12.59 -20.92
C LEU A 13 -15.45 -13.74 -21.93
N HIS A 14 -14.38 -14.29 -22.50
CA HIS A 14 -14.47 -15.42 -23.42
C HIS A 14 -15.00 -16.70 -22.74
N ARG A 15 -14.66 -16.91 -21.46
CA ARG A 15 -15.22 -18.01 -20.67
C ARG A 15 -16.67 -17.74 -20.29
N PHE A 16 -16.99 -16.49 -19.97
CA PHE A 16 -18.37 -16.10 -19.66
C PHE A 16 -19.29 -16.23 -20.88
N GLU A 17 -18.84 -15.86 -22.07
CA GLU A 17 -19.51 -16.13 -23.35
C GLU A 17 -19.82 -17.63 -23.50
N ALA A 18 -18.81 -18.50 -23.28
CA ALA A 18 -18.99 -19.94 -23.36
C ALA A 18 -19.95 -20.51 -22.27
N VAL A 19 -20.01 -19.89 -21.08
CA VAL A 19 -20.99 -20.24 -20.04
C VAL A 19 -22.40 -19.88 -20.50
N LEU A 20 -22.60 -18.68 -21.03
CA LEU A 20 -23.90 -18.20 -21.53
C LEU A 20 -24.41 -19.08 -22.68
N SER A 21 -23.56 -19.41 -23.65
CA SER A 21 -23.91 -20.27 -24.78
C SER A 21 -24.38 -21.66 -24.34
N ARG A 22 -23.76 -22.26 -23.31
CA ARG A 22 -24.23 -23.53 -22.73
C ARG A 22 -25.65 -23.46 -22.14
N HIS A 23 -26.12 -22.27 -21.81
CA HIS A 23 -27.48 -22.01 -21.33
C HIS A 23 -28.41 -21.45 -22.43
N GLY A 24 -27.99 -21.56 -23.69
CA GLY A 24 -28.78 -21.08 -24.84
C GLY A 24 -28.80 -19.54 -24.99
N ILE A 25 -27.90 -18.84 -24.38
CA ILE A 25 -27.79 -17.35 -24.45
C ILE A 25 -26.58 -16.99 -25.31
N GLU A 26 -26.83 -16.49 -26.52
CA GLU A 26 -25.79 -16.11 -27.46
C GLU A 26 -25.48 -14.62 -27.37
N ILE A 27 -24.47 -14.27 -26.60
CA ILE A 27 -23.97 -12.88 -26.45
C ILE A 27 -22.47 -12.87 -26.72
N PRO A 28 -22.02 -12.26 -27.86
CA PRO A 28 -20.60 -12.18 -28.17
C PRO A 28 -19.79 -11.41 -27.13
N ARG A 29 -18.56 -11.85 -26.90
CA ARG A 29 -17.63 -11.20 -25.93
C ARG A 29 -17.43 -9.70 -26.20
N GLN A 30 -17.48 -9.26 -27.46
CA GLN A 30 -17.38 -7.83 -27.82
C GLN A 30 -18.57 -7.04 -27.26
N THR A 31 -19.77 -7.62 -27.27
CA THR A 31 -20.95 -7.00 -26.67
C THR A 31 -20.81 -6.93 -25.14
N LEU A 32 -20.34 -8.00 -24.51
CA LEU A 32 -20.06 -8.02 -23.06
C LEU A 32 -19.01 -6.96 -22.71
N ALA A 33 -17.94 -6.83 -23.49
CA ALA A 33 -16.91 -5.80 -23.27
C ALA A 33 -17.47 -4.38 -23.41
N ARG A 34 -18.30 -4.13 -24.44
CA ARG A 34 -18.97 -2.82 -24.64
C ARG A 34 -19.87 -2.47 -23.46
N TRP A 35 -20.63 -3.41 -22.94
CA TRP A 35 -21.47 -3.17 -21.75
C TRP A 35 -20.65 -2.84 -20.52
N ILE A 36 -19.48 -3.45 -20.33
CA ILE A 36 -18.59 -3.09 -19.23
C ILE A 36 -18.10 -1.65 -19.35
N ILE A 37 -17.71 -1.23 -20.56
CA ILE A 37 -17.28 0.15 -20.82
C ILE A 37 -18.42 1.13 -20.51
N GLN A 38 -19.62 0.88 -21.04
CA GLN A 38 -20.81 1.69 -20.75
C GLN A 38 -21.14 1.75 -19.26
N CYS A 39 -21.04 0.62 -18.55
CA CYS A 39 -21.21 0.61 -17.09
C CYS A 39 -20.17 1.49 -16.39
N GLY A 40 -18.92 1.50 -16.87
CA GLY A 40 -17.87 2.38 -16.36
C GLY A 40 -18.24 3.86 -16.49
N GLU A 41 -18.73 4.26 -17.67
CA GLU A 41 -19.20 5.63 -17.92
C GLU A 41 -20.35 6.03 -16.99
N HIS A 42 -21.35 5.15 -16.82
CA HIS A 42 -22.46 5.39 -15.91
C HIS A 42 -22.07 5.43 -14.43
N LEU A 43 -21.00 4.73 -14.04
CA LEU A 43 -20.48 4.73 -12.67
C LEU A 43 -19.52 5.90 -12.39
N GLN A 44 -19.13 6.68 -13.40
CA GLN A 44 -18.18 7.79 -13.22
C GLN A 44 -18.61 8.81 -12.12
N PRO A 45 -19.89 9.22 -12.01
CA PRO A 45 -20.31 10.11 -10.93
C PRO A 45 -20.09 9.50 -9.53
N LEU A 46 -20.30 8.18 -9.38
CA LEU A 46 -20.03 7.47 -8.14
C LEU A 46 -18.53 7.44 -7.82
N LEU A 47 -17.69 7.18 -8.83
CA LEU A 47 -16.24 7.21 -8.67
C LEU A 47 -15.74 8.59 -8.25
N ASN A 48 -16.32 9.67 -8.79
CA ASN A 48 -15.98 11.04 -8.40
C ASN A 48 -16.33 11.28 -6.91
N LEU A 49 -17.54 10.90 -6.47
CA LEU A 49 -17.94 11.00 -5.06
C LEU A 49 -17.06 10.15 -4.13
N MET A 50 -16.64 8.97 -4.58
CA MET A 50 -15.68 8.14 -3.83
C MET A 50 -14.32 8.82 -3.72
N ARG A 51 -13.86 9.51 -4.77
CA ARG A 51 -12.61 10.27 -4.75
C ARG A 51 -12.69 11.46 -3.80
N ASP A 52 -13.78 12.23 -3.85
CA ASP A 52 -14.02 13.33 -2.92
C ASP A 52 -13.98 12.83 -1.48
N ARG A 53 -14.66 11.73 -1.20
CA ARG A 53 -14.65 11.10 0.13
C ARG A 53 -13.28 10.56 0.54
N LEU A 54 -12.50 10.04 -0.40
CA LEU A 54 -11.12 9.63 -0.16
C LEU A 54 -10.27 10.83 0.29
N LEU A 55 -10.36 11.95 -0.43
CA LEU A 55 -9.57 13.16 -0.18
C LEU A 55 -9.99 13.89 1.12
N GLU A 56 -11.18 13.65 1.66
CA GLU A 56 -11.59 14.13 2.97
C GLU A 56 -11.00 13.31 4.14
N SER A 57 -10.40 12.16 3.86
CA SER A 57 -9.87 11.29 4.91
C SER A 57 -8.61 11.87 5.54
N PRO A 58 -8.43 11.79 6.87
CA PRO A 58 -7.22 12.26 7.54
C PRO A 58 -5.97 11.45 7.15
N VAL A 59 -6.14 10.21 6.67
CA VAL A 59 -5.05 9.35 6.21
C VAL A 59 -5.45 8.62 4.94
N ILE A 60 -4.58 8.70 3.92
CA ILE A 60 -4.68 7.89 2.71
C ILE A 60 -3.49 6.94 2.65
N HIS A 61 -3.77 5.66 2.45
CA HIS A 61 -2.78 4.62 2.17
C HIS A 61 -2.58 4.50 0.67
N CYS A 62 -1.35 4.62 0.20
CA CYS A 62 -1.00 4.48 -1.22
C CYS A 62 0.00 3.35 -1.43
N ASP A 63 -0.19 2.64 -2.52
CA ASP A 63 0.73 1.60 -3.00
C ASP A 63 0.56 1.47 -4.51
N GLU A 64 1.48 0.83 -5.21
CA GLU A 64 1.37 0.56 -6.63
C GLU A 64 1.90 -0.81 -7.01
N THR A 65 1.32 -1.39 -8.03
CA THR A 65 1.77 -2.67 -8.58
C THR A 65 1.94 -2.58 -10.09
N ARG A 66 2.88 -3.34 -10.60
CA ARG A 66 3.12 -3.45 -12.05
C ARG A 66 1.94 -4.15 -12.72
N VAL A 67 1.53 -3.65 -13.86
CA VAL A 67 0.58 -4.31 -14.76
C VAL A 67 1.17 -4.34 -16.16
N GLN A 68 0.84 -5.37 -16.93
CA GLN A 68 1.16 -5.43 -18.35
C GLN A 68 -0.14 -5.32 -19.13
N VAL A 69 -0.19 -4.38 -20.06
CA VAL A 69 -1.31 -4.19 -20.97
C VAL A 69 -0.80 -4.43 -22.38
N LEU A 70 -1.25 -5.53 -23.00
CA LEU A 70 -0.74 -5.96 -24.33
C LEU A 70 -1.25 -5.11 -25.48
N LYS A 71 -2.35 -4.37 -25.30
CA LYS A 71 -3.00 -3.56 -26.33
C LYS A 71 -3.29 -2.15 -25.81
N ASP A 72 -2.25 -1.50 -25.27
CA ASP A 72 -2.29 -0.07 -24.97
C ASP A 72 -1.96 0.68 -26.28
N PRO A 73 -2.86 1.55 -26.81
CA PRO A 73 -2.62 2.29 -28.06
C PRO A 73 -1.37 3.15 -28.02
N ASP A 74 -0.99 3.62 -26.83
CA ASP A 74 0.07 4.60 -26.62
C ASP A 74 1.39 3.97 -26.17
N GLN A 75 1.47 2.63 -26.07
CA GLN A 75 2.66 1.94 -25.55
C GLN A 75 3.00 0.64 -26.28
N ASP A 76 4.28 0.32 -26.30
CA ASP A 76 4.77 -0.99 -26.73
C ASP A 76 4.18 -2.10 -25.81
N PRO A 77 3.73 -3.24 -26.37
CA PRO A 77 3.19 -4.37 -25.59
C PRO A 77 4.12 -4.91 -24.50
N THR A 78 5.43 -4.66 -24.61
CA THR A 78 6.44 -5.04 -23.62
C THR A 78 6.62 -4.00 -22.52
N SER A 79 6.02 -2.82 -22.66
CA SER A 79 6.10 -1.73 -21.69
C SER A 79 5.45 -2.09 -20.36
N GLN A 80 6.03 -1.59 -19.28
CA GLN A 80 5.45 -1.72 -17.95
C GLN A 80 4.53 -0.55 -17.65
N SER A 81 3.29 -0.88 -17.29
CA SER A 81 2.33 0.06 -16.73
C SER A 81 2.08 -0.22 -15.25
N TRP A 82 1.33 0.64 -14.59
CA TRP A 82 1.16 0.63 -13.15
C TRP A 82 -0.30 0.77 -12.75
N MET A 83 -0.68 0.01 -11.74
CA MET A 83 -1.94 0.17 -11.06
C MET A 83 -1.65 0.77 -9.68
N TRP A 84 -2.14 1.97 -9.45
CA TRP A 84 -2.05 2.67 -8.18
C TRP A 84 -3.28 2.37 -7.35
N VAL A 85 -3.09 2.07 -6.08
CA VAL A 85 -4.17 1.90 -5.12
C VAL A 85 -4.13 3.03 -4.10
N GLN A 86 -5.29 3.60 -3.83
CA GLN A 86 -5.51 4.54 -2.74
C GLN A 86 -6.60 3.98 -1.86
N ALA A 87 -6.33 3.86 -0.57
CA ALA A 87 -7.27 3.32 0.39
C ALA A 87 -7.37 4.23 1.62
N SER A 88 -8.59 4.49 2.08
CA SER A 88 -8.83 5.33 3.24
C SER A 88 -10.05 4.87 4.03
N GLY A 89 -10.25 5.52 5.17
CA GLY A 89 -11.43 5.36 6.00
C GLY A 89 -11.38 4.18 6.96
N PRO A 90 -12.25 4.21 7.98
CA PRO A 90 -12.43 3.12 8.91
C PRO A 90 -13.06 1.90 8.19
N PRO A 91 -13.03 0.70 8.79
CA PRO A 91 -13.49 -0.53 8.15
C PRO A 91 -14.93 -0.50 7.62
N ASP A 92 -15.82 0.25 8.27
CA ASP A 92 -17.24 0.42 7.92
C ASP A 92 -17.48 1.43 6.79
N ARG A 93 -16.52 2.33 6.51
CA ARG A 93 -16.60 3.37 5.49
C ARG A 93 -15.35 3.43 4.61
N LYS A 94 -14.77 2.29 4.37
CA LYS A 94 -13.55 2.18 3.58
C LYS A 94 -13.80 2.55 2.12
N VAL A 95 -12.98 3.47 1.61
CA VAL A 95 -12.88 3.77 0.17
C VAL A 95 -11.60 3.16 -0.36
N VAL A 96 -11.69 2.47 -1.50
CA VAL A 96 -10.53 1.95 -2.24
C VAL A 96 -10.71 2.32 -3.70
N LEU A 97 -9.72 3.03 -4.24
CA LEU A 97 -9.67 3.40 -5.65
C LEU A 97 -8.44 2.81 -6.31
N PHE A 98 -8.59 2.46 -7.57
CA PHE A 98 -7.51 1.97 -8.42
C PHE A 98 -7.40 2.88 -9.64
N ASP A 99 -6.19 3.38 -9.89
CA ASP A 99 -5.89 4.21 -11.05
C ASP A 99 -4.81 3.55 -11.90
N TYR A 100 -5.11 3.34 -13.18
CA TYR A 100 -4.14 2.88 -14.16
C TYR A 100 -3.31 4.03 -14.69
N THR A 101 -2.01 3.82 -14.83
CA THR A 101 -1.11 4.74 -15.51
C THR A 101 -0.01 4.00 -16.27
N SER A 102 0.45 4.60 -17.34
CA SER A 102 1.60 4.13 -18.12
C SER A 102 2.96 4.45 -17.46
N SER A 103 2.96 5.29 -16.44
CA SER A 103 4.16 5.79 -15.78
C SER A 103 4.12 5.55 -14.27
N ARG A 104 5.32 5.40 -13.66
CA ARG A 104 5.53 5.42 -12.22
C ARG A 104 6.16 6.73 -11.74
N ALA A 105 6.23 7.75 -12.58
CA ALA A 105 6.87 9.00 -12.24
C ALA A 105 6.18 9.73 -11.07
N GLN A 106 6.90 10.65 -10.44
CA GLN A 106 6.44 11.37 -9.25
C GLN A 106 5.25 12.31 -9.48
N ASP A 107 4.97 12.68 -10.72
CA ASP A 107 3.79 13.47 -11.12
C ASP A 107 2.48 12.71 -10.91
N VAL A 108 2.52 11.37 -11.01
CA VAL A 108 1.33 10.53 -10.82
C VAL A 108 0.74 10.67 -9.42
N PRO A 109 1.47 10.37 -8.31
CA PRO A 109 0.91 10.55 -6.97
C PRO A 109 0.56 12.01 -6.66
N LEU A 110 1.27 13.00 -7.23
CA LEU A 110 0.91 14.42 -7.09
C LEU A 110 -0.45 14.73 -7.70
N ARG A 111 -0.73 14.22 -8.88
CA ARG A 111 -2.02 14.37 -9.57
C ARG A 111 -3.14 13.61 -8.86
N LEU A 112 -2.89 12.36 -8.44
CA LEU A 112 -3.89 11.53 -7.76
C LEU A 112 -4.34 12.11 -6.42
N LEU A 113 -3.43 12.84 -5.74
CA LEU A 113 -3.66 13.48 -4.44
C LEU A 113 -3.63 15.00 -4.54
N GLU A 114 -4.00 15.55 -5.70
CA GLU A 114 -4.09 16.99 -5.90
C GLU A 114 -5.04 17.60 -4.86
N SER A 115 -4.61 18.70 -4.27
CA SER A 115 -5.34 19.45 -3.21
C SER A 115 -5.55 18.68 -1.89
N TYR A 116 -5.04 17.44 -1.76
CA TYR A 116 -5.13 16.69 -0.51
C TYR A 116 -4.38 17.37 0.63
N ARG A 117 -4.96 17.35 1.81
CA ARG A 117 -4.34 17.79 3.07
C ARG A 117 -4.57 16.72 4.13
N GLY A 118 -3.51 16.25 4.75
CA GLY A 118 -3.56 15.15 5.72
C GLY A 118 -2.32 14.28 5.63
N TYR A 119 -2.43 13.06 6.06
CA TYR A 119 -1.30 12.12 6.07
C TYR A 119 -1.38 11.10 4.94
N VAL A 120 -0.23 10.82 4.32
CA VAL A 120 -0.13 9.77 3.29
C VAL A 120 0.81 8.68 3.79
N MET A 121 0.28 7.48 3.92
CA MET A 121 1.05 6.28 4.27
C MET A 121 1.52 5.60 2.99
N THR A 122 2.84 5.47 2.82
CA THR A 122 3.46 4.86 1.62
C THR A 122 4.60 3.92 2.02
N ASP A 123 5.11 3.19 1.05
CA ASP A 123 6.43 2.59 1.12
C ASP A 123 7.55 3.65 0.93
N ASP A 124 8.80 3.19 0.71
CA ASP A 124 9.97 4.06 0.51
C ASP A 124 10.20 4.44 -0.97
N TYR A 125 9.22 4.26 -1.83
CA TYR A 125 9.38 4.62 -3.24
C TYR A 125 9.61 6.14 -3.39
N ALA A 126 10.68 6.49 -4.12
CA ALA A 126 11.11 7.90 -4.26
C ALA A 126 10.06 8.79 -4.96
N GLY A 127 9.18 8.22 -5.80
CA GLY A 127 8.10 8.95 -6.46
C GLY A 127 7.13 9.63 -5.49
N TYR A 128 7.03 9.15 -4.25
CA TYR A 128 6.23 9.81 -3.21
C TYR A 128 6.93 10.96 -2.49
N ASN A 129 8.23 11.21 -2.75
CA ASN A 129 8.96 12.27 -2.04
C ASN A 129 8.38 13.65 -2.32
N ALA A 130 7.92 13.89 -3.55
CA ALA A 130 7.30 15.15 -3.93
C ALA A 130 6.02 15.48 -3.16
N LEU A 131 5.27 14.48 -2.70
CA LEU A 131 4.09 14.69 -1.84
C LEU A 131 4.45 15.33 -0.50
N ALA A 132 5.62 14.97 0.07
CA ALA A 132 6.06 15.54 1.35
C ALA A 132 6.43 17.03 1.25
N LEU A 133 6.57 17.57 0.04
CA LEU A 133 6.81 18.99 -0.21
C LEU A 133 5.50 19.78 -0.38
N GLN A 134 4.37 19.10 -0.50
CA GLN A 134 3.06 19.74 -0.62
C GLN A 134 2.65 20.33 0.74
N PRO A 135 2.21 21.59 0.80
CA PRO A 135 1.74 22.20 2.04
C PRO A 135 0.56 21.43 2.62
N GLY A 136 0.65 21.07 3.89
CA GLY A 136 -0.41 20.34 4.61
C GLY A 136 -0.42 18.82 4.38
N VAL A 137 0.59 18.26 3.70
CA VAL A 137 0.75 16.81 3.54
C VAL A 137 1.84 16.28 4.45
N GLY A 138 1.48 15.38 5.37
CA GLY A 138 2.39 14.62 6.22
C GLY A 138 2.62 13.21 5.66
N ARG A 139 3.87 12.84 5.34
CA ARG A 139 4.16 11.48 4.89
C ARG A 139 4.53 10.57 6.05
N LEU A 140 3.92 9.37 6.09
CA LEU A 140 4.28 8.25 6.97
C LEU A 140 5.00 7.17 6.16
N ALA A 141 5.89 6.44 6.83
CA ALA A 141 6.53 5.25 6.26
C ALA A 141 6.02 3.98 6.93
N CYS A 142 6.08 2.88 6.20
CA CYS A 142 5.56 1.59 6.63
C CYS A 142 6.55 0.83 7.51
N MET A 143 6.23 0.63 8.78
CA MET A 143 7.06 -0.16 9.72
C MET A 143 7.14 -1.64 9.30
N ALA A 144 6.13 -2.18 8.60
CA ALA A 144 6.18 -3.55 8.10
C ALA A 144 7.30 -3.75 7.06
N HIS A 145 7.57 -2.74 6.22
CA HIS A 145 8.70 -2.78 5.30
C HIS A 145 10.06 -2.75 6.02
N ALA A 146 10.21 -1.91 7.04
CA ALA A 146 11.41 -1.92 7.88
C ALA A 146 11.59 -3.31 8.53
N ARG A 147 10.54 -3.85 9.13
CA ARG A 147 10.53 -5.19 9.73
C ARG A 147 10.94 -6.28 8.75
N ARG A 148 10.43 -6.25 7.53
CA ARG A 148 10.75 -7.24 6.46
C ARG A 148 12.24 -7.25 6.15
N LYS A 149 12.89 -6.08 6.02
CA LYS A 149 14.34 -5.98 5.79
C LYS A 149 15.18 -6.58 6.94
N PHE A 150 14.76 -6.42 8.18
CA PHE A 150 15.43 -7.06 9.31
C PHE A 150 15.18 -8.58 9.36
N ILE A 151 14.02 -9.07 8.93
CA ILE A 151 13.79 -10.52 8.76
C ILE A 151 14.74 -11.11 7.68
N GLU A 152 14.93 -10.40 6.59
CA GLU A 152 15.90 -10.82 5.55
C GLU A 152 17.33 -10.85 6.10
N ALA A 153 17.71 -9.84 6.89
CA ALA A 153 19.00 -9.80 7.55
C ALA A 153 19.19 -10.93 8.59
N GLN A 154 18.13 -11.29 9.32
CA GLN A 154 18.13 -12.40 10.27
C GLN A 154 18.40 -13.75 9.59
N LYS A 155 17.82 -13.98 8.39
CA LYS A 155 17.99 -15.25 7.64
C LYS A 155 19.44 -15.56 7.26
N VAL A 156 20.27 -14.54 7.10
CA VAL A 156 21.68 -14.68 6.72
C VAL A 156 22.65 -14.65 7.92
N GLN A 157 22.13 -14.53 9.15
CA GLN A 157 22.92 -14.59 10.37
C GLN A 157 23.36 -16.03 10.68
N PRO A 158 24.50 -16.22 11.36
CA PRO A 158 24.90 -17.52 11.87
C PRO A 158 23.84 -18.09 12.83
N LYS A 159 23.48 -19.35 12.64
CA LYS A 159 22.48 -20.04 13.49
C LYS A 159 22.98 -20.13 14.94
N GLY A 160 22.07 -20.01 15.88
CA GLY A 160 22.32 -20.21 17.32
C GLY A 160 22.90 -19.01 18.06
N LYS A 161 23.06 -17.85 17.42
CA LYS A 161 23.49 -16.60 18.08
C LYS A 161 22.48 -15.50 17.86
N THR A 162 22.14 -14.79 18.93
CA THR A 162 21.34 -13.55 18.83
C THR A 162 22.17 -12.50 18.12
N GLY A 163 21.71 -12.05 16.96
CA GLY A 163 22.39 -11.05 16.17
C GLY A 163 21.76 -9.67 16.30
N ARG A 164 22.35 -8.70 15.61
CA ARG A 164 21.85 -7.31 15.61
C ARG A 164 20.45 -7.18 15.00
N ALA A 165 20.13 -8.00 13.98
CA ALA A 165 18.79 -8.01 13.40
C ALA A 165 17.73 -8.47 14.39
N ASP A 166 18.04 -9.43 15.28
CA ASP A 166 17.12 -9.93 16.31
C ASP A 166 16.77 -8.84 17.34
N ILE A 167 17.75 -7.99 17.69
CA ILE A 167 17.55 -6.87 18.61
C ILE A 167 16.54 -5.87 18.01
N ALA A 168 16.72 -5.48 16.76
CA ALA A 168 15.79 -4.59 16.05
C ALA A 168 14.40 -5.21 15.94
N LEU A 169 14.31 -6.48 15.53
CA LEU A 169 13.06 -7.21 15.40
C LEU A 169 12.31 -7.31 16.73
N THR A 170 13.03 -7.54 17.83
CA THR A 170 12.41 -7.57 19.16
C THR A 170 11.76 -6.25 19.52
N MET A 171 12.42 -5.12 19.27
CA MET A 171 11.87 -3.79 19.53
C MET A 171 10.69 -3.47 18.60
N ILE A 172 10.82 -3.74 17.29
CA ILE A 172 9.73 -3.55 16.34
C ILE A 172 8.51 -4.42 16.69
N ASN A 173 8.72 -5.68 17.08
CA ASN A 173 7.63 -6.56 17.51
C ASN A 173 6.93 -6.08 18.79
N LYS A 174 7.67 -5.43 19.72
CA LYS A 174 7.06 -4.77 20.90
C LYS A 174 6.15 -3.62 20.48
N LEU A 175 6.55 -2.78 19.49
CA LEU A 175 5.69 -1.72 18.96
C LEU A 175 4.39 -2.29 18.39
N TYR A 176 4.46 -3.37 17.61
CA TYR A 176 3.27 -4.07 17.13
C TYR A 176 2.44 -4.71 18.25
N GLY A 177 3.07 -5.13 19.33
CA GLY A 177 2.39 -5.60 20.55
C GLY A 177 1.51 -4.51 21.13
N ILE A 178 2.08 -3.32 21.32
CA ILE A 178 1.37 -2.14 21.84
C ILE A 178 0.20 -1.76 20.93
N GLU A 179 0.41 -1.73 19.59
CA GLU A 179 -0.68 -1.43 18.65
C GLU A 179 -1.85 -2.44 18.76
N ARG A 180 -1.57 -3.71 19.03
CA ARG A 180 -2.62 -4.72 19.27
C ARG A 180 -3.36 -4.49 20.60
N GLU A 181 -2.66 -4.10 21.67
CA GLU A 181 -3.27 -3.75 22.94
C GLU A 181 -4.20 -2.54 22.81
N LEU A 182 -3.78 -1.55 22.02
CA LEU A 182 -4.51 -0.29 21.84
C LEU A 182 -5.59 -0.35 20.75
N LYS A 183 -5.77 -1.49 20.08
CA LYS A 183 -6.60 -1.62 18.86
C LYS A 183 -8.04 -1.13 19.05
N ASP A 184 -8.65 -1.46 20.17
CA ASP A 184 -10.06 -1.17 20.44
C ASP A 184 -10.25 0.15 21.23
N GLY A 185 -9.17 0.87 21.50
CA GLY A 185 -9.18 2.18 22.16
C GLY A 185 -9.58 3.30 21.21
N SER A 186 -10.08 4.39 21.79
CA SER A 186 -10.30 5.65 21.07
C SER A 186 -8.98 6.23 20.54
N ASP A 187 -9.06 7.18 19.60
CA ASP A 187 -7.86 7.87 19.09
C ASP A 187 -7.07 8.53 20.22
N GLU A 188 -7.75 9.12 21.21
CA GLU A 188 -7.10 9.71 22.37
C GLU A 188 -6.40 8.66 23.24
N GLN A 189 -7.06 7.54 23.52
CA GLN A 189 -6.47 6.43 24.28
C GLN A 189 -5.26 5.82 23.55
N ARG A 190 -5.35 5.68 22.24
CA ARG A 190 -4.23 5.22 21.40
C ARG A 190 -3.08 6.21 21.42
N PHE A 191 -3.36 7.52 21.31
CA PHE A 191 -2.34 8.55 21.42
C PHE A 191 -1.62 8.48 22.74
N ILE A 192 -2.34 8.50 23.89
CA ILE A 192 -1.75 8.41 25.24
C ILE A 192 -0.93 7.14 25.39
N GLY A 193 -1.49 5.98 25.02
CA GLY A 193 -0.78 4.71 25.11
C GLY A 193 0.50 4.64 24.27
N ARG A 194 0.55 5.33 23.13
CA ARG A 194 1.76 5.47 22.29
C ARG A 194 2.80 6.36 22.96
N GLN A 195 2.37 7.50 23.57
CA GLN A 195 3.28 8.36 24.31
C GLN A 195 3.94 7.60 25.48
N GLU A 196 3.16 6.85 26.24
CA GLU A 196 3.64 6.12 27.41
C GLU A 196 4.46 4.87 27.08
N LYS A 197 4.04 4.09 26.08
CA LYS A 197 4.60 2.76 25.81
C LYS A 197 5.49 2.72 24.56
N SER A 198 5.09 3.39 23.46
CA SER A 198 5.81 3.29 22.19
C SER A 198 7.01 4.21 22.10
N LEU A 199 6.92 5.45 22.58
CA LEU A 199 8.05 6.40 22.55
C LEU A 199 9.29 5.89 23.27
N PRO A 200 9.22 5.28 24.47
CA PRO A 200 10.41 4.71 25.12
C PRO A 200 11.08 3.61 24.28
N ILE A 201 10.29 2.78 23.58
CA ILE A 201 10.84 1.73 22.69
C ILE A 201 11.46 2.34 21.44
N LEU A 202 10.81 3.35 20.85
CA LEU A 202 11.38 4.10 19.71
C LEU A 202 12.69 4.78 20.10
N ALA A 203 12.78 5.37 21.28
CA ALA A 203 14.04 5.96 21.79
C ALA A 203 15.16 4.91 21.92
N GLN A 204 14.84 3.71 22.44
CA GLN A 204 15.79 2.60 22.51
C GLN A 204 16.21 2.13 21.10
N LEU A 205 15.25 1.99 20.17
CA LEU A 205 15.52 1.58 18.80
C LEU A 205 16.38 2.64 18.08
N LYS A 206 16.12 3.93 18.32
CA LYS A 206 16.93 5.02 17.74
C LYS A 206 18.37 4.97 18.28
N SER A 207 18.55 4.84 19.59
CA SER A 207 19.89 4.73 20.19
C SER A 207 20.66 3.51 19.66
N TRP A 208 19.96 2.37 19.49
CA TRP A 208 20.54 1.18 18.88
C TRP A 208 20.90 1.42 17.41
N LEU A 209 20.04 2.09 16.64
CA LEU A 209 20.23 2.42 15.23
C LEU A 209 21.50 3.27 15.04
N ASP A 210 21.63 4.36 15.80
CA ASP A 210 22.76 5.31 15.71
C ASP A 210 24.10 4.63 16.02
N LYS A 211 24.12 3.74 17.02
CA LYS A 211 25.31 2.94 17.35
C LYS A 211 25.62 1.89 16.28
N THR A 212 24.59 1.29 15.69
CA THR A 212 24.76 0.17 14.75
C THR A 212 25.16 0.66 13.38
N GLN A 213 24.69 1.82 12.95
CA GLN A 213 24.90 2.36 11.60
C GLN A 213 26.38 2.50 11.25
N SER A 214 27.21 2.95 12.19
CA SER A 214 28.67 3.10 12.01
C SER A 214 29.44 1.77 12.05
N GLN A 215 28.80 0.69 12.50
CA GLN A 215 29.45 -0.62 12.75
C GLN A 215 29.09 -1.70 11.74
N VAL A 216 28.27 -1.38 10.73
CA VAL A 216 27.82 -2.34 9.71
C VAL A 216 28.26 -1.89 8.33
N THR A 217 28.64 -2.86 7.49
CA THR A 217 28.95 -2.58 6.09
C THR A 217 27.66 -2.17 5.36
N PRO A 218 27.57 -0.99 4.74
CA PRO A 218 26.33 -0.47 4.13
C PRO A 218 25.71 -1.40 3.08
N GLN A 219 26.55 -2.16 2.35
CA GLN A 219 26.13 -3.08 1.29
C GLN A 219 25.65 -4.44 1.81
N SER A 220 25.94 -4.78 3.07
CA SER A 220 25.45 -6.03 3.68
C SER A 220 23.92 -6.01 3.82
N VAL A 221 23.30 -7.18 3.95
CA VAL A 221 21.85 -7.28 4.14
C VAL A 221 21.40 -6.53 5.40
N LEU A 222 22.18 -6.63 6.49
CA LEU A 222 21.93 -5.87 7.71
C LEU A 222 22.15 -4.36 7.49
N GLY A 223 23.20 -3.96 6.78
CA GLY A 223 23.47 -2.55 6.48
C GLY A 223 22.33 -1.91 5.67
N LYS A 224 21.80 -2.61 4.68
CA LYS A 224 20.63 -2.17 3.93
C LYS A 224 19.38 -1.99 4.80
N ALA A 225 19.15 -2.89 5.78
CA ALA A 225 18.05 -2.78 6.73
C ALA A 225 18.23 -1.58 7.68
N VAL A 226 19.45 -1.37 8.19
CA VAL A 226 19.83 -0.25 9.05
C VAL A 226 19.69 1.09 8.30
N ASN A 227 20.20 1.17 7.07
CA ASN A 227 20.09 2.38 6.24
C ASN A 227 18.62 2.70 5.90
N TYR A 228 17.81 1.68 5.60
CA TYR A 228 16.37 1.88 5.38
C TYR A 228 15.69 2.48 6.62
N LEU A 229 15.96 1.92 7.79
CA LEU A 229 15.40 2.42 9.05
C LEU A 229 15.86 3.85 9.35
N ALA A 230 17.16 4.16 9.13
CA ALA A 230 17.73 5.49 9.33
C ALA A 230 17.11 6.54 8.39
N ASN A 231 17.05 6.24 7.09
CA ASN A 231 16.54 7.16 6.07
C ASN A 231 15.05 7.47 6.23
N ASN A 232 14.30 6.57 6.86
CA ASN A 232 12.86 6.72 7.06
C ASN A 232 12.47 7.03 8.51
N TRP A 233 13.43 7.27 9.41
CA TRP A 233 13.18 7.37 10.85
C TRP A 233 12.05 8.35 11.19
N SER A 234 12.16 9.60 10.75
CA SER A 234 11.18 10.65 11.04
C SER A 234 9.76 10.33 10.51
N ARG A 235 9.67 9.57 9.42
CA ARG A 235 8.40 9.13 8.86
C ARG A 235 7.85 7.89 9.56
N LEU A 236 8.73 7.04 10.11
CA LEU A 236 8.36 5.83 10.84
C LEU A 236 7.88 6.13 12.26
N GLU A 237 8.46 7.13 12.94
CA GLU A 237 8.02 7.52 14.29
C GLU A 237 6.74 8.35 14.28
N ARG A 238 6.42 9.00 13.14
CA ARG A 238 5.27 9.92 12.99
C ARG A 238 3.92 9.31 13.36
N TYR A 239 3.74 7.98 13.30
CA TYR A 239 2.49 7.35 13.70
C TYR A 239 2.12 7.61 15.18
N THR A 240 3.08 8.05 16.01
CA THR A 240 2.84 8.43 17.40
C THR A 240 2.31 9.84 17.58
N GLU A 241 2.28 10.66 16.52
CA GLU A 241 1.78 12.05 16.55
C GLU A 241 0.26 12.13 16.81
N ALA A 242 -0.51 11.10 16.43
CA ALA A 242 -1.94 11.03 16.67
C ALA A 242 -2.45 9.58 16.73
N GLY A 243 -3.56 9.34 17.44
CA GLY A 243 -4.10 8.00 17.62
C GLY A 243 -4.64 7.35 16.37
N PHE A 244 -5.16 8.14 15.42
CA PHE A 244 -5.69 7.63 14.15
C PHE A 244 -4.62 7.25 13.12
N LEU A 245 -3.35 7.65 13.33
CA LEU A 245 -2.28 7.34 12.38
C LEU A 245 -1.92 5.85 12.41
N PRO A 246 -1.76 5.19 11.25
CA PRO A 246 -1.36 3.79 11.18
C PRO A 246 0.15 3.61 11.32
N ILE A 247 0.59 2.47 11.88
CA ILE A 247 2.00 2.09 11.97
C ILE A 247 2.52 1.49 10.66
N ASP A 248 1.65 0.98 9.80
CA ASP A 248 2.03 0.32 8.54
C ASP A 248 1.01 0.53 7.41
N ASN A 249 1.41 0.13 6.20
CA ASN A 249 0.63 0.26 4.97
C ASN A 249 -0.21 -0.99 4.62
N ASN A 250 -0.47 -1.87 5.58
CA ASN A 250 -1.19 -3.12 5.34
C ASN A 250 -2.60 -2.90 4.77
N ALA A 251 -3.19 -1.71 4.90
CA ALA A 251 -4.49 -1.39 4.32
C ALA A 251 -4.42 -1.36 2.79
N ALA A 252 -3.43 -0.67 2.20
CA ALA A 252 -3.21 -0.66 0.76
C ALA A 252 -2.73 -2.03 0.25
N GLU A 253 -1.78 -2.68 0.96
CA GLU A 253 -1.30 -4.02 0.59
C GLU A 253 -2.44 -5.05 0.52
N ARG A 254 -3.39 -5.02 1.47
CA ARG A 254 -4.58 -5.88 1.44
C ARG A 254 -5.55 -5.51 0.33
N ALA A 255 -5.70 -4.22 0.02
CA ALA A 255 -6.57 -3.74 -1.04
C ALA A 255 -6.07 -4.15 -2.43
N ILE A 256 -4.75 -4.10 -2.66
CA ILE A 256 -4.14 -4.45 -3.94
C ILE A 256 -4.08 -5.96 -4.19
N LYS A 257 -4.08 -6.77 -3.13
CA LYS A 257 -3.89 -8.23 -3.19
C LYS A 257 -4.92 -8.96 -4.07
N PRO A 258 -6.23 -8.71 -3.99
CA PRO A 258 -7.21 -9.31 -4.88
C PRO A 258 -6.93 -8.98 -6.35
N PHE A 259 -6.56 -7.73 -6.66
CA PHE A 259 -6.20 -7.30 -8.00
C PHE A 259 -4.99 -8.08 -8.54
N VAL A 260 -3.93 -8.24 -7.75
CA VAL A 260 -2.73 -9.00 -8.15
C VAL A 260 -3.04 -10.49 -8.34
N THR A 261 -3.91 -11.07 -7.51
CA THR A 261 -4.28 -12.48 -7.60
C THR A 261 -5.15 -12.76 -8.83
N THR A 262 -6.10 -11.87 -9.14
CA THR A 262 -6.98 -12.00 -10.31
C THR A 262 -6.23 -11.72 -11.63
N ARG A 263 -5.13 -10.98 -11.57
CA ARG A 263 -4.30 -10.66 -12.73
C ARG A 263 -3.72 -11.91 -13.41
N SER A 264 -3.37 -12.96 -12.65
CA SER A 264 -2.91 -14.23 -13.21
C SER A 264 -3.99 -14.96 -14.03
N LEU A 265 -5.27 -14.58 -13.84
CA LEU A 265 -6.42 -15.11 -14.57
C LEU A 265 -6.83 -14.23 -15.77
N CYS A 266 -6.34 -12.99 -15.86
CA CYS A 266 -6.70 -12.02 -16.89
C CYS A 266 -5.68 -11.87 -18.03
N THR A 267 -4.59 -12.64 -18.05
CA THR A 267 -3.55 -12.54 -19.10
C THR A 267 -3.92 -13.19 -20.42
N SER A 268 -5.18 -13.58 -20.63
CA SER A 268 -5.71 -14.06 -21.91
C SER A 268 -6.86 -13.17 -22.38
N PHE A 269 -6.52 -12.08 -23.03
CA PHE A 269 -7.43 -11.34 -23.90
C PHE A 269 -7.15 -11.67 -25.38
#